data_66a47abd8b0ffbc670ea8f4e9516f3e5
#
_entry.id   66a47abd8b0ffbc670ea8f4e9516f3e5
#
_cell.length_a   1.000
_cell.length_b   1.000
_cell.length_c   1.000
_cell.angle_alpha   90.00
_cell.angle_beta   90.00
_cell.angle_gamma   90.00
#
_symmetry.space_group_name_H-M   'P 1'
#
loop_
_entity.id
_entity.type
_entity.pdbx_description
1 polymer ?
#
loop_
_entity_poly.entity_id
_entity_poly.type
_entity_poly.pdbx_seq_one_letter_code
_entity_poly.pdbx_strand_id
1 'polypeptide(L)'
;DRYDRVVGDRDRFLWKWIHNLFDTFTLTSVPSRVRGAVYEQKTLLTMFVTVLDDLAESDADRDTFDVGRWIPFEVDAAERGGAATDEVDGEVVDYLADLWDEIDAAIRDAPRYAEFVDLFEYDLRQTCNAMAYSGLVNDNPAIANRAETERHDAYNMTMFPYAGIDLMHSPSFDRSELGALRSILCDLQQMARIGNWLTTWERELAEGDISSGVVVCALRRGVIDYEEIAEADARDVERLADRIRSQGIESEFTREWELRDRTVRKRTRELESVDAERIVDGIETVMNHHLASEGQK
;
A
#
# COMPACT_ATOMS: atom_id res chain seq x y z
N ASP A 1 14.73 -19.53 -0.04
CA ASP A 1 13.86 -19.54 -1.22
C ASP A 1 14.27 -18.45 -2.20
N ARG A 2 13.55 -18.22 -3.32
CA ARG A 2 14.00 -17.25 -4.33
C ARG A 2 13.90 -15.80 -3.83
N TYR A 3 12.83 -15.46 -3.12
CA TYR A 3 12.68 -14.15 -2.49
C TYR A 3 13.90 -13.82 -1.61
N ASP A 4 14.27 -14.72 -0.69
CA ASP A 4 15.36 -14.50 0.26
C ASP A 4 16.73 -14.29 -0.45
N ARG A 5 16.89 -14.82 -1.68
CA ARG A 5 18.13 -14.69 -2.45
C ARG A 5 18.20 -13.41 -3.27
N VAL A 6 17.07 -12.95 -3.78
CA VAL A 6 17.00 -11.90 -4.80
C VAL A 6 16.65 -10.55 -4.17
N VAL A 7 15.72 -10.55 -3.20
CA VAL A 7 15.18 -9.31 -2.64
C VAL A 7 15.74 -9.03 -1.24
N GLY A 8 15.87 -10.07 -0.41
CA GLY A 8 16.35 -9.93 0.96
C GLY A 8 15.61 -10.78 1.97
N ASP A 9 16.03 -10.68 3.21
CA ASP A 9 15.59 -11.56 4.30
C ASP A 9 14.39 -10.93 5.04
N ARG A 10 13.17 -11.27 4.58
CA ARG A 10 11.94 -10.97 5.32
C ARG A 10 11.40 -12.20 6.02
N ASP A 11 11.00 -12.07 7.28
CA ASP A 11 10.46 -13.19 8.04
C ASP A 11 9.22 -13.78 7.33
N ARG A 12 9.26 -15.10 7.09
CA ARG A 12 8.13 -15.85 6.51
C ARG A 12 6.83 -15.72 7.33
N PHE A 13 6.94 -15.34 8.60
CA PHE A 13 5.79 -15.05 9.45
C PHE A 13 4.97 -13.90 8.86
N LEU A 14 5.61 -12.87 8.29
CA LEU A 14 4.94 -11.73 7.67
C LEU A 14 3.95 -12.17 6.58
N TRP A 15 4.40 -13.04 5.65
CA TRP A 15 3.56 -13.52 4.55
C TRP A 15 2.39 -14.37 5.02
N LYS A 16 2.60 -15.22 6.03
CA LYS A 16 1.52 -15.98 6.64
C LYS A 16 0.52 -15.11 7.38
N TRP A 17 1.01 -14.10 8.05
CA TRP A 17 0.18 -13.14 8.78
C TRP A 17 -0.68 -12.35 7.81
N ILE A 18 -0.10 -11.77 6.73
CA ILE A 18 -0.81 -11.05 5.68
C ILE A 18 -1.86 -11.96 5.01
N HIS A 19 -1.47 -13.18 4.64
CA HIS A 19 -2.39 -14.14 4.04
C HIS A 19 -3.62 -14.40 4.92
N ASN A 20 -3.43 -14.56 6.22
CA ASN A 20 -4.53 -14.80 7.15
C ASN A 20 -5.41 -13.56 7.36
N LEU A 21 -4.87 -12.36 7.22
CA LEU A 21 -5.64 -11.12 7.32
C LEU A 21 -6.64 -10.96 6.17
N PHE A 22 -6.40 -11.55 5.00
CA PHE A 22 -7.33 -11.45 3.88
C PHE A 22 -8.73 -11.98 4.19
N ASP A 23 -8.90 -12.91 5.16
CA ASP A 23 -10.24 -13.31 5.59
C ASP A 23 -11.05 -12.14 6.15
N THR A 24 -10.42 -11.17 6.77
CA THR A 24 -11.09 -10.06 7.44
C THR A 24 -11.63 -9.00 6.48
N PHE A 25 -10.97 -8.77 5.33
CA PHE A 25 -11.35 -7.74 4.36
C PHE A 25 -11.54 -8.23 2.92
N THR A 26 -11.77 -9.52 2.72
CA THR A 26 -12.27 -10.05 1.43
C THR A 26 -13.79 -9.85 1.33
N LEU A 27 -14.26 -9.38 0.17
CA LEU A 27 -15.67 -9.13 -0.10
C LEU A 27 -16.51 -10.38 0.18
N THR A 28 -17.63 -10.21 0.87
CA THR A 28 -18.52 -11.34 1.24
C THR A 28 -19.18 -12.00 0.04
N SER A 29 -19.24 -11.31 -1.10
CA SER A 29 -19.71 -11.84 -2.39
C SER A 29 -18.76 -12.86 -3.03
N VAL A 30 -17.51 -12.97 -2.54
CA VAL A 30 -16.57 -14.03 -2.95
C VAL A 30 -17.01 -15.36 -2.34
N PRO A 31 -17.35 -16.37 -3.16
CA PRO A 31 -17.80 -17.67 -2.66
C PRO A 31 -16.72 -18.38 -1.82
N SER A 32 -17.14 -19.00 -0.71
CA SER A 32 -16.22 -19.66 0.22
C SER A 32 -15.30 -20.71 -0.45
N ARG A 33 -15.78 -21.38 -1.50
CA ARG A 33 -15.01 -22.41 -2.22
C ARG A 33 -13.79 -21.87 -2.98
N VAL A 34 -13.74 -20.56 -3.27
CA VAL A 34 -12.64 -19.93 -4.01
C VAL A 34 -11.81 -18.97 -3.16
N ARG A 35 -12.19 -18.69 -1.91
CA ARG A 35 -11.49 -17.75 -1.03
C ARG A 35 -10.02 -18.08 -0.85
N GLY A 36 -9.67 -19.37 -0.72
CA GLY A 36 -8.27 -19.79 -0.60
C GLY A 36 -7.44 -19.31 -1.79
N ALA A 37 -7.91 -19.53 -3.03
CA ALA A 37 -7.23 -19.07 -4.24
C ALA A 37 -7.17 -17.52 -4.30
N VAL A 38 -8.23 -16.82 -3.88
CA VAL A 38 -8.25 -15.35 -3.80
C VAL A 38 -7.20 -14.83 -2.80
N TYR A 39 -7.04 -15.47 -1.65
CA TYR A 39 -6.02 -15.09 -0.66
C TYR A 39 -4.61 -15.32 -1.19
N GLU A 40 -4.39 -16.42 -1.93
CA GLU A 40 -3.11 -16.68 -2.61
C GLU A 40 -2.79 -15.58 -3.63
N GLN A 41 -3.74 -15.22 -4.50
CA GLN A 41 -3.59 -14.14 -5.48
C GLN A 41 -3.25 -12.79 -4.81
N LYS A 42 -3.99 -12.44 -3.73
CA LYS A 42 -3.71 -11.23 -2.97
C LYS A 42 -2.34 -11.27 -2.29
N THR A 43 -1.92 -12.43 -1.80
CA THR A 43 -0.60 -12.60 -1.18
C THR A 43 0.52 -12.39 -2.22
N LEU A 44 0.39 -12.98 -3.41
CA LEU A 44 1.34 -12.77 -4.50
C LEU A 44 1.41 -11.31 -4.92
N LEU A 45 0.24 -10.65 -5.04
CA LEU A 45 0.19 -9.21 -5.34
C LEU A 45 0.85 -8.40 -4.22
N THR A 46 0.65 -8.75 -2.94
CA THR A 46 1.34 -8.09 -1.82
C THR A 46 2.85 -8.26 -1.93
N MET A 47 3.34 -9.46 -2.26
CA MET A 47 4.77 -9.68 -2.46
C MET A 47 5.33 -8.80 -3.59
N PHE A 48 4.63 -8.72 -4.72
CA PHE A 48 5.00 -7.87 -5.85
C PHE A 48 5.08 -6.39 -5.45
N VAL A 49 4.03 -5.89 -4.78
CA VAL A 49 3.95 -4.50 -4.32
C VAL A 49 5.01 -4.19 -3.27
N THR A 50 5.27 -5.12 -2.34
CA THR A 50 6.30 -4.93 -1.30
C THR A 50 7.70 -4.83 -1.89
N VAL A 51 8.03 -5.63 -2.91
CA VAL A 51 9.32 -5.52 -3.59
C VAL A 51 9.46 -4.17 -4.29
N LEU A 52 8.40 -3.71 -4.95
CA LEU A 52 8.40 -2.38 -5.58
C LEU A 52 8.55 -1.25 -4.56
N ASP A 53 7.90 -1.37 -3.39
CA ASP A 53 7.97 -0.38 -2.31
C ASP A 53 9.40 -0.27 -1.78
N ASP A 54 10.04 -1.41 -1.47
CA ASP A 54 11.44 -1.47 -1.04
C ASP A 54 12.39 -0.83 -2.06
N LEU A 55 12.17 -1.08 -3.37
CA LEU A 55 12.97 -0.48 -4.45
C LEU A 55 12.73 1.03 -4.59
N ALA A 56 11.49 1.50 -4.36
CA ALA A 56 11.15 2.92 -4.44
C ALA A 56 11.75 3.75 -3.31
N GLU A 57 11.97 3.14 -2.14
CA GLU A 57 12.55 3.77 -0.96
C GLU A 57 14.08 3.91 -1.05
N SER A 58 14.74 3.12 -1.92
CA SER A 58 16.20 3.11 -2.09
C SER A 58 16.63 3.92 -3.31
N ASP A 59 17.45 4.94 -3.11
CA ASP A 59 18.03 5.72 -4.22
C ASP A 59 18.88 4.86 -5.16
N ALA A 60 19.57 3.85 -4.62
CA ALA A 60 20.41 2.94 -5.39
C ALA A 60 19.58 2.01 -6.32
N ASP A 61 18.32 1.74 -5.99
CA ASP A 61 17.47 0.79 -6.69
C ASP A 61 16.39 1.47 -7.55
N ARG A 62 16.42 2.80 -7.66
CA ARG A 62 15.44 3.62 -8.38
C ARG A 62 15.25 3.19 -9.84
N ASP A 63 16.33 2.90 -10.55
CA ASP A 63 16.26 2.44 -11.94
C ASP A 63 15.59 1.08 -12.06
N THR A 64 15.82 0.19 -11.09
CA THR A 64 15.16 -1.13 -10.99
C THR A 64 13.67 -0.96 -10.70
N PHE A 65 13.29 -0.05 -9.78
CA PHE A 65 11.89 0.32 -9.53
C PHE A 65 11.20 0.83 -10.79
N ASP A 66 11.85 1.76 -11.52
CA ASP A 66 11.26 2.35 -12.73
C ASP A 66 11.02 1.34 -13.85
N VAL A 67 11.81 0.28 -13.93
CA VAL A 67 11.55 -0.86 -14.83
C VAL A 67 10.44 -1.76 -14.26
N GLY A 68 10.56 -2.14 -12.99
CA GLY A 68 9.68 -3.10 -12.32
C GLY A 68 8.21 -2.66 -12.27
N ARG A 69 7.96 -1.39 -11.98
CA ARG A 69 6.59 -0.85 -11.87
C ARG A 69 5.76 -0.90 -13.16
N TRP A 70 6.41 -1.08 -14.31
CA TRP A 70 5.74 -1.17 -15.61
C TRP A 70 5.47 -2.61 -16.06
N ILE A 71 6.01 -3.62 -15.36
CA ILE A 71 5.82 -5.03 -15.71
C ILE A 71 4.32 -5.41 -15.84
N PRO A 72 3.41 -4.95 -14.95
CA PRO A 72 1.99 -5.29 -15.04
C PRO A 72 1.26 -4.72 -16.26
N PHE A 73 1.87 -3.76 -16.95
CA PHE A 73 1.21 -3.01 -18.01
C PHE A 73 1.92 -3.29 -19.32
N GLU A 74 1.20 -3.71 -20.36
CA GLU A 74 1.74 -3.95 -21.71
C GLU A 74 2.26 -2.65 -22.34
N VAL A 75 3.33 -2.09 -21.76
CA VAL A 75 3.99 -0.86 -22.23
C VAL A 75 5.22 -1.25 -23.04
N ASP A 76 5.40 -0.66 -24.22
CA ASP A 76 6.59 -0.87 -25.04
C ASP A 76 7.87 -0.54 -24.25
N ALA A 77 8.93 -1.34 -24.45
CA ALA A 77 10.21 -1.13 -23.77
C ALA A 77 10.78 0.30 -23.93
N ALA A 78 10.40 1.01 -25.01
CA ALA A 78 10.75 2.41 -25.23
C ALA A 78 10.00 3.39 -24.31
N GLU A 79 8.80 3.03 -23.84
CA GLU A 79 8.00 3.82 -22.89
C GLU A 79 8.36 3.49 -21.44
N ARG A 80 9.02 2.36 -21.20
CA ARG A 80 9.48 1.94 -19.85
C ARG A 80 10.66 2.77 -19.32
N GLY A 81 10.96 3.90 -19.95
CA GLY A 81 11.88 4.89 -19.37
C GLY A 81 13.35 4.58 -19.50
N GLY A 82 13.80 4.03 -20.59
CA GLY A 82 15.21 4.09 -20.87
C GLY A 82 15.90 2.78 -21.15
N ALA A 83 17.00 2.90 -21.84
CA ALA A 83 17.97 1.85 -22.06
C ALA A 83 18.29 1.17 -20.73
N ALA A 84 18.43 -0.15 -20.76
CA ALA A 84 19.02 -0.90 -19.66
C ALA A 84 20.32 -0.17 -19.27
N THR A 85 20.30 0.54 -18.14
CA THR A 85 21.50 1.09 -17.54
C THR A 85 22.20 -0.05 -16.81
N ASP A 86 23.51 0.05 -16.62
CA ASP A 86 24.26 -0.92 -15.79
C ASP A 86 23.81 -0.88 -14.30
N GLU A 87 22.84 -0.02 -13.96
CA GLU A 87 22.30 0.23 -12.63
C GLU A 87 21.01 -0.57 -12.35
N VAL A 88 20.37 -1.18 -13.37
CA VAL A 88 19.18 -2.03 -13.20
C VAL A 88 19.58 -3.43 -12.72
N ASP A 89 19.01 -3.87 -11.58
CA ASP A 89 19.18 -5.25 -11.13
C ASP A 89 18.28 -6.22 -11.93
N GLY A 90 18.88 -6.90 -12.89
CA GLY A 90 18.20 -7.85 -13.76
C GLY A 90 17.62 -9.06 -13.03
N GLU A 91 18.21 -9.51 -11.91
CA GLU A 91 17.68 -10.66 -11.13
C GLU A 91 16.39 -10.28 -10.42
N VAL A 92 16.31 -9.04 -9.91
CA VAL A 92 15.10 -8.50 -9.28
C VAL A 92 13.99 -8.29 -10.32
N VAL A 93 14.33 -7.73 -11.49
CA VAL A 93 13.36 -7.55 -12.60
C VAL A 93 12.81 -8.89 -13.08
N ASP A 94 13.66 -9.90 -13.26
CA ASP A 94 13.24 -11.25 -13.65
C ASP A 94 12.37 -11.90 -12.56
N TYR A 95 12.66 -11.64 -11.29
CA TYR A 95 11.82 -12.11 -10.19
C TYR A 95 10.44 -11.47 -10.19
N LEU A 96 10.36 -10.15 -10.38
CA LEU A 96 9.10 -9.41 -10.48
C LEU A 96 8.28 -9.86 -11.69
N ALA A 97 8.92 -10.10 -12.83
CA ALA A 97 8.26 -10.59 -14.05
C ALA A 97 7.64 -11.97 -13.84
N ASP A 98 8.40 -12.92 -13.27
CA ASP A 98 7.89 -14.27 -12.98
C ASP A 98 6.74 -14.23 -11.97
N LEU A 99 6.84 -13.37 -10.94
CA LEU A 99 5.79 -13.20 -9.93
C LEU A 99 4.52 -12.60 -10.57
N TRP A 100 4.69 -11.62 -11.47
CA TRP A 100 3.57 -11.04 -12.19
C TRP A 100 2.91 -12.04 -13.15
N ASP A 101 3.67 -12.84 -13.86
CA ASP A 101 3.13 -13.89 -14.74
C ASP A 101 2.25 -14.88 -13.95
N GLU A 102 2.63 -15.23 -12.72
CA GLU A 102 1.82 -16.08 -11.84
C GLU A 102 0.53 -15.38 -11.40
N ILE A 103 0.59 -14.09 -11.05
CA ILE A 103 -0.56 -13.27 -10.68
C ILE A 103 -1.52 -13.14 -11.88
N ASP A 104 -1.02 -12.73 -13.05
CA ASP A 104 -1.81 -12.50 -14.25
C ASP A 104 -2.52 -13.78 -14.70
N ALA A 105 -1.80 -14.91 -14.77
CA ALA A 105 -2.39 -16.20 -15.09
C ALA A 105 -3.53 -16.56 -14.12
N ALA A 106 -3.36 -16.33 -12.83
CA ALA A 106 -4.36 -16.66 -11.80
C ALA A 106 -5.60 -15.75 -11.87
N ILE A 107 -5.44 -14.45 -12.13
CA ILE A 107 -6.60 -13.53 -12.22
C ILE A 107 -7.35 -13.66 -13.55
N ARG A 108 -6.67 -14.02 -14.66
CA ARG A 108 -7.31 -14.24 -15.97
C ARG A 108 -8.33 -15.37 -15.95
N ASP A 109 -8.15 -16.36 -15.09
CA ASP A 109 -9.07 -17.48 -14.91
C ASP A 109 -10.33 -17.11 -14.08
N ALA A 110 -10.38 -15.89 -13.53
CA ALA A 110 -11.50 -15.45 -12.72
C ALA A 110 -12.78 -15.25 -13.55
N PRO A 111 -13.97 -15.68 -13.07
CA PRO A 111 -15.20 -15.71 -13.85
C PRO A 111 -15.65 -14.35 -14.42
N ARG A 112 -15.26 -13.26 -13.76
CA ARG A 112 -15.64 -11.89 -14.16
C ARG A 112 -14.40 -11.04 -14.49
N TYR A 113 -13.29 -11.68 -14.87
CA TYR A 113 -12.06 -10.99 -15.27
C TYR A 113 -12.33 -9.84 -16.26
N ALA A 114 -12.97 -10.16 -17.39
CA ALA A 114 -13.24 -9.20 -18.45
C ALA A 114 -14.13 -8.00 -18.03
N GLU A 115 -14.84 -8.10 -16.90
CA GLU A 115 -15.67 -6.99 -16.38
C GLU A 115 -14.88 -5.99 -15.56
N PHE A 116 -13.77 -6.42 -14.94
CA PHE A 116 -13.07 -5.65 -13.92
C PHE A 116 -11.57 -5.45 -14.19
N VAL A 117 -11.00 -6.06 -15.25
CA VAL A 117 -9.57 -5.97 -15.53
C VAL A 117 -9.11 -4.53 -15.77
N ASP A 118 -9.82 -3.75 -16.58
CA ASP A 118 -9.45 -2.35 -16.87
C ASP A 118 -9.40 -1.50 -15.58
N LEU A 119 -10.31 -1.80 -14.65
CA LEU A 119 -10.40 -1.10 -13.38
C LEU A 119 -9.28 -1.54 -12.43
N PHE A 120 -8.97 -2.83 -12.39
CA PHE A 120 -7.87 -3.39 -11.64
C PHE A 120 -6.52 -2.82 -12.10
N GLU A 121 -6.28 -2.77 -13.42
CA GLU A 121 -5.06 -2.18 -13.98
C GLU A 121 -4.93 -0.68 -13.66
N TYR A 122 -6.04 0.06 -13.75
CA TYR A 122 -6.07 1.47 -13.36
C TYR A 122 -5.67 1.64 -11.89
N ASP A 123 -6.25 0.84 -10.99
CA ASP A 123 -6.01 0.92 -9.55
C ASP A 123 -4.59 0.47 -9.18
N LEU A 124 -4.08 -0.57 -9.82
CA LEU A 124 -2.69 -1.00 -9.64
C LEU A 124 -1.69 0.08 -10.10
N ARG A 125 -2.01 0.78 -11.20
CA ARG A 125 -1.19 1.92 -11.65
C ARG A 125 -1.17 3.05 -10.62
N GLN A 126 -2.28 3.30 -9.89
CA GLN A 126 -2.29 4.27 -8.80
C GLN A 126 -1.41 3.80 -7.63
N THR A 127 -1.38 2.50 -7.33
CA THR A 127 -0.47 1.93 -6.32
C THR A 127 1.00 2.17 -6.71
N CYS A 128 1.39 1.86 -7.95
CA CYS A 128 2.75 2.14 -8.43
C CYS A 128 3.09 3.65 -8.42
N ASN A 129 2.12 4.51 -8.74
CA ASN A 129 2.30 5.96 -8.68
C ASN A 129 2.45 6.47 -7.23
N ALA A 130 1.81 5.82 -6.25
CA ALA A 130 1.96 6.17 -4.84
C ALA A 130 3.41 5.96 -4.36
N MET A 131 4.02 4.83 -4.71
CA MET A 131 5.42 4.54 -4.40
C MET A 131 6.36 5.55 -5.09
N ALA A 132 6.13 5.83 -6.37
CA ALA A 132 6.88 6.86 -7.09
C ALA A 132 6.75 8.24 -6.45
N TYR A 133 5.57 8.59 -5.91
CA TYR A 133 5.34 9.84 -5.20
C TYR A 133 6.14 9.89 -3.89
N SER A 134 6.17 8.81 -3.10
CA SER A 134 6.99 8.73 -1.88
C SER A 134 8.47 9.00 -2.18
N GLY A 135 9.03 8.36 -3.22
CA GLY A 135 10.38 8.64 -3.68
C GLY A 135 10.58 10.10 -4.10
N LEU A 136 9.62 10.69 -4.84
CA LEU A 136 9.71 12.11 -5.22
C LEU A 136 9.70 13.06 -4.02
N VAL A 137 8.97 12.72 -2.94
CA VAL A 137 8.97 13.51 -1.68
C VAL A 137 10.33 13.43 -1.02
N ASN A 138 10.96 12.25 -0.97
CA ASN A 138 12.28 12.06 -0.40
C ASN A 138 13.35 12.82 -1.19
N ASP A 139 13.32 12.76 -2.53
CA ASP A 139 14.24 13.51 -3.39
C ASP A 139 14.01 15.03 -3.35
N ASN A 140 12.77 15.47 -3.10
CA ASN A 140 12.38 16.86 -3.18
C ASN A 140 11.50 17.27 -1.96
N PRO A 141 12.05 17.38 -0.77
CA PRO A 141 11.31 17.66 0.45
C PRO A 141 10.42 18.92 0.38
N ALA A 142 10.75 19.85 -0.51
CA ALA A 142 9.97 21.08 -0.71
C ALA A 142 8.54 20.83 -1.23
N ILE A 143 8.28 19.68 -1.90
CA ILE A 143 6.93 19.32 -2.36
C ILE A 143 6.08 18.70 -1.26
N ALA A 144 6.69 18.23 -0.17
CA ALA A 144 5.98 17.56 0.92
C ALA A 144 4.81 18.43 1.43
N ASN A 145 3.61 17.92 1.33
CA ASN A 145 2.42 18.57 1.84
C ASN A 145 1.32 17.55 2.16
N ARG A 146 0.55 17.83 3.20
CA ARG A 146 -0.47 16.90 3.71
C ARG A 146 -1.52 16.53 2.64
N ALA A 147 -1.97 17.46 1.83
CA ALA A 147 -3.06 17.22 0.88
C ALA A 147 -2.67 16.24 -0.22
N GLU A 148 -1.44 16.31 -0.72
CA GLU A 148 -0.93 15.38 -1.71
C GLU A 148 -0.57 14.03 -1.08
N THR A 149 0.04 14.03 0.11
CA THR A 149 0.33 12.80 0.86
C THR A 149 -0.96 12.01 1.12
N GLU A 150 -2.00 12.63 1.63
CA GLU A 150 -3.29 11.97 1.83
C GLU A 150 -3.91 11.46 0.52
N ARG A 151 -3.76 12.20 -0.59
CA ARG A 151 -4.36 11.84 -1.88
C ARG A 151 -3.60 10.73 -2.60
N HIS A 152 -2.28 10.78 -2.62
CA HIS A 152 -1.45 9.92 -3.46
C HIS A 152 -0.93 8.72 -2.69
N ASP A 153 -0.35 8.93 -1.54
CA ASP A 153 0.32 7.90 -0.76
C ASP A 153 -0.64 6.84 -0.20
N ALA A 154 -1.91 7.17 0.03
CA ALA A 154 -2.90 6.19 0.46
C ALA A 154 -3.05 4.99 -0.50
N TYR A 155 -2.78 5.16 -1.80
CA TYR A 155 -2.86 4.07 -2.77
C TYR A 155 -1.80 2.97 -2.53
N ASN A 156 -0.75 3.26 -1.79
CA ASN A 156 0.24 2.27 -1.35
C ASN A 156 -0.37 1.13 -0.51
N MET A 157 -1.55 1.35 0.10
CA MET A 157 -2.28 0.32 0.83
C MET A 157 -2.92 -0.77 -0.05
N THR A 158 -2.88 -0.66 -1.37
CA THR A 158 -3.29 -1.67 -2.35
C THR A 158 -4.76 -2.14 -2.20
N MET A 159 -5.59 -1.41 -1.44
CA MET A 159 -6.98 -1.82 -1.14
C MET A 159 -7.84 -1.97 -2.39
N PHE A 160 -7.67 -1.10 -3.38
CA PHE A 160 -8.43 -1.16 -4.63
C PHE A 160 -8.04 -2.36 -5.51
N PRO A 161 -6.76 -2.67 -5.75
CA PRO A 161 -6.36 -3.89 -6.44
C PRO A 161 -6.86 -5.16 -5.74
N TYR A 162 -6.81 -5.23 -4.40
CA TYR A 162 -7.37 -6.37 -3.66
C TYR A 162 -8.87 -6.52 -3.89
N ALA A 163 -9.62 -5.41 -3.84
CA ALA A 163 -11.06 -5.43 -4.14
C ALA A 163 -11.33 -5.79 -5.63
N GLY A 164 -10.46 -5.40 -6.55
CA GLY A 164 -10.51 -5.80 -7.96
C GLY A 164 -10.46 -7.33 -8.12
N ILE A 165 -9.51 -7.98 -7.45
CA ILE A 165 -9.41 -9.46 -7.41
C ILE A 165 -10.71 -10.06 -6.83
N ASP A 166 -11.21 -9.52 -5.72
CA ASP A 166 -12.46 -9.99 -5.13
C ASP A 166 -13.63 -9.87 -6.11
N LEU A 167 -13.79 -8.74 -6.79
CA LEU A 167 -14.85 -8.50 -7.76
C LEU A 167 -14.79 -9.46 -8.94
N MET A 168 -13.60 -9.78 -9.45
CA MET A 168 -13.43 -10.78 -10.50
C MET A 168 -13.94 -12.17 -10.08
N HIS A 169 -13.90 -12.47 -8.78
CA HIS A 169 -14.37 -13.73 -8.19
C HIS A 169 -15.77 -13.66 -7.55
N SER A 170 -16.51 -12.54 -7.71
CA SER A 170 -17.79 -12.28 -7.05
C SER A 170 -18.98 -12.39 -8.02
N PRO A 171 -19.53 -13.57 -8.28
CA PRO A 171 -20.64 -13.74 -9.25
C PRO A 171 -21.94 -13.07 -8.80
N SER A 172 -22.14 -12.85 -7.50
CA SER A 172 -23.34 -12.25 -6.93
C SER A 172 -23.22 -10.74 -6.71
N PHE A 173 -22.07 -10.12 -6.99
CA PHE A 173 -21.90 -8.68 -6.83
C PHE A 173 -22.74 -7.92 -7.86
N ASP A 174 -23.56 -6.98 -7.39
CA ASP A 174 -24.32 -6.08 -8.25
C ASP A 174 -23.43 -4.92 -8.73
N ARG A 175 -23.18 -4.87 -10.04
CA ARG A 175 -22.34 -3.84 -10.65
C ARG A 175 -22.89 -2.41 -10.46
N SER A 176 -24.18 -2.25 -10.24
CA SER A 176 -24.78 -0.92 -9.95
C SER A 176 -24.29 -0.34 -8.63
N GLU A 177 -23.80 -1.16 -7.71
CA GLU A 177 -23.24 -0.76 -6.43
C GLU A 177 -21.74 -0.40 -6.49
N LEU A 178 -21.09 -0.56 -7.66
CA LEU A 178 -19.64 -0.37 -7.79
C LEU A 178 -19.18 1.03 -7.34
N GLY A 179 -19.95 2.07 -7.67
CA GLY A 179 -19.64 3.44 -7.25
C GLY A 179 -19.68 3.62 -5.73
N ALA A 180 -20.68 3.02 -5.06
CA ALA A 180 -20.79 3.04 -3.60
C ALA A 180 -19.66 2.26 -2.94
N LEU A 181 -19.35 1.05 -3.45
CA LEU A 181 -18.23 0.24 -2.97
C LEU A 181 -16.89 1.01 -3.09
N ARG A 182 -16.61 1.58 -4.24
CA ARG A 182 -15.36 2.34 -4.46
C ARG A 182 -15.25 3.54 -3.52
N SER A 183 -16.36 4.20 -3.23
CA SER A 183 -16.37 5.30 -2.28
C SER A 183 -16.11 4.86 -0.83
N ILE A 184 -16.57 3.68 -0.44
CA ILE A 184 -16.22 3.06 0.85
C ILE A 184 -14.74 2.68 0.86
N LEU A 185 -14.23 2.06 -0.21
CA LEU A 185 -12.83 1.70 -0.34
C LEU A 185 -11.88 2.91 -0.23
N CYS A 186 -12.27 4.09 -0.73
CA CYS A 186 -11.49 5.32 -0.53
C CYS A 186 -11.28 5.64 0.95
N ASP A 187 -12.34 5.57 1.76
CA ASP A 187 -12.24 5.84 3.20
C ASP A 187 -11.43 4.74 3.91
N LEU A 188 -11.65 3.46 3.57
CA LEU A 188 -10.91 2.34 4.15
C LEU A 188 -9.42 2.39 3.82
N GLN A 189 -9.06 2.76 2.59
CA GLN A 189 -7.67 2.91 2.17
C GLN A 189 -6.97 4.04 2.95
N GLN A 190 -7.65 5.17 3.15
CA GLN A 190 -7.16 6.26 4.00
C GLN A 190 -6.99 5.80 5.45
N MET A 191 -7.96 5.06 5.99
CA MET A 191 -7.87 4.51 7.35
C MET A 191 -6.68 3.55 7.49
N ALA A 192 -6.48 2.67 6.50
CA ALA A 192 -5.33 1.77 6.49
C ALA A 192 -4.00 2.53 6.45
N ARG A 193 -3.89 3.59 5.61
CA ARG A 193 -2.66 4.40 5.53
C ARG A 193 -2.39 5.20 6.81
N ILE A 194 -3.42 5.78 7.41
CA ILE A 194 -3.27 6.45 8.71
C ILE A 194 -2.75 5.46 9.76
N GLY A 195 -3.30 4.24 9.80
CA GLY A 195 -2.83 3.21 10.71
C GLY A 195 -1.37 2.80 10.47
N ASN A 196 -0.96 2.72 9.21
CA ASN A 196 0.43 2.47 8.84
C ASN A 196 1.32 3.63 9.32
N TRP A 197 1.04 4.89 8.99
CA TRP A 197 1.82 6.04 9.44
C TRP A 197 1.99 6.08 10.96
N LEU A 198 0.91 5.86 11.73
CA LEU A 198 0.95 5.90 13.18
C LEU A 198 1.89 4.85 13.81
N THR A 199 2.21 3.78 13.07
CA THR A 199 3.01 2.66 13.60
C THR A 199 4.39 2.53 12.98
N THR A 200 4.69 3.26 11.92
CA THR A 200 5.95 3.13 11.15
C THR A 200 6.78 4.40 11.08
N TRP A 201 6.19 5.59 11.30
CA TRP A 201 6.86 6.87 11.06
C TRP A 201 8.19 7.06 11.79
N GLU A 202 8.35 6.49 12.99
CA GLU A 202 9.61 6.60 13.73
C GLU A 202 10.73 5.78 13.11
N ARG A 203 10.39 4.58 12.64
CA ARG A 203 11.31 3.73 11.89
C ARG A 203 11.66 4.39 10.54
N GLU A 204 10.64 4.84 9.80
CA GLU A 204 10.80 5.52 8.52
C GLU A 204 11.67 6.78 8.66
N LEU A 205 11.44 7.59 9.71
CA LEU A 205 12.29 8.74 10.03
C LEU A 205 13.75 8.33 10.29
N ALA A 206 13.97 7.20 10.99
CA ALA A 206 15.32 6.69 11.26
C ALA A 206 16.02 6.15 9.99
N GLU A 207 15.27 5.71 9.00
CA GLU A 207 15.73 5.29 7.69
C GLU A 207 15.91 6.45 6.71
N GLY A 208 15.52 7.68 7.11
CA GLY A 208 15.60 8.90 6.31
C GLY A 208 14.38 9.09 5.38
N ASP A 209 13.36 8.24 5.48
CA ASP A 209 12.11 8.41 4.73
C ASP A 209 11.23 9.47 5.40
N ILE A 210 10.95 10.54 4.65
CA ILE A 210 10.14 11.67 5.09
C ILE A 210 8.72 11.66 4.51
N SER A 211 8.36 10.65 3.74
CA SER A 211 7.08 10.60 3.00
C SER A 211 5.86 10.33 3.90
N SER A 212 6.09 9.80 5.09
CA SER A 212 5.03 9.52 6.08
C SER A 212 4.21 10.76 6.44
N GLY A 213 2.88 10.61 6.52
CA GLY A 213 1.99 11.73 6.83
C GLY A 213 2.33 12.43 8.16
N VAL A 214 2.84 11.72 9.16
CA VAL A 214 3.27 12.28 10.45
C VAL A 214 4.49 13.17 10.25
N VAL A 215 5.51 12.70 9.54
CA VAL A 215 6.75 13.43 9.26
C VAL A 215 6.48 14.65 8.35
N VAL A 216 5.69 14.47 7.28
CA VAL A 216 5.24 15.57 6.40
C VAL A 216 4.54 16.68 7.20
N CYS A 217 3.64 16.33 8.13
CA CYS A 217 3.00 17.33 8.99
C CYS A 217 3.99 18.05 9.89
N ALA A 218 4.97 17.34 10.45
CA ALA A 218 6.00 17.94 11.30
C ALA A 218 6.89 18.92 10.53
N LEU A 219 7.34 18.54 9.32
CA LEU A 219 8.10 19.41 8.41
C LEU A 219 7.30 20.68 8.06
N ARG A 220 6.05 20.52 7.64
CA ARG A 220 5.20 21.67 7.25
C ARG A 220 4.87 22.62 8.38
N ARG A 221 4.92 22.18 9.62
CA ARG A 221 4.71 23.00 10.83
C ARG A 221 6.01 23.61 11.35
N GLY A 222 7.17 23.29 10.75
CA GLY A 222 8.47 23.72 11.24
C GLY A 222 8.81 23.14 12.63
N VAL A 223 8.29 21.95 12.93
CA VAL A 223 8.66 21.19 14.14
C VAL A 223 10.05 20.61 13.97
N ILE A 224 10.35 20.14 12.77
CA ILE A 224 11.64 19.63 12.32
C ILE A 224 11.95 20.21 10.95
N ASP A 225 13.22 20.26 10.58
CA ASP A 225 13.69 20.67 9.25
C ASP A 225 14.35 19.50 8.54
N TYR A 226 14.32 19.52 7.20
CA TYR A 226 14.89 18.45 6.38
C TYR A 226 16.40 18.30 6.60
N GLU A 227 17.10 19.40 6.71
CA GLU A 227 18.55 19.42 6.96
C GLU A 227 18.89 18.75 8.31
N GLU A 228 18.02 18.89 9.32
CA GLU A 228 18.20 18.20 10.60
C GLU A 228 18.09 16.66 10.41
N ILE A 229 17.18 16.19 9.55
CA ILE A 229 17.00 14.74 9.26
C ILE A 229 18.21 14.20 8.48
N ALA A 230 18.62 14.90 7.44
CA ALA A 230 19.70 14.46 6.56
C ALA A 230 21.06 14.36 7.28
N GLU A 231 21.28 15.14 8.35
CA GLU A 231 22.51 15.15 9.14
C GLU A 231 22.40 14.34 10.45
N ALA A 232 21.21 13.74 10.73
CA ALA A 232 20.90 13.13 12.02
C ALA A 232 21.67 11.82 12.25
N ASP A 233 22.30 11.69 13.40
CA ASP A 233 22.69 10.38 13.93
C ASP A 233 21.51 9.72 14.71
N ALA A 234 21.69 8.49 15.17
CA ALA A 234 20.63 7.75 15.88
C ALA A 234 20.08 8.48 17.12
N ARG A 235 20.89 9.32 17.80
CA ARG A 235 20.45 10.11 18.95
C ARG A 235 19.69 11.36 18.52
N ASP A 236 20.06 11.92 17.39
CA ASP A 236 19.40 13.06 16.79
C ASP A 236 18.01 12.67 16.33
N VAL A 237 17.87 11.50 15.68
CA VAL A 237 16.56 10.93 15.28
C VAL A 237 15.63 10.77 16.47
N GLU A 238 16.12 10.23 17.61
CA GLU A 238 15.29 10.09 18.83
C GLU A 238 14.81 11.47 19.35
N ARG A 239 15.67 12.49 19.31
CA ARG A 239 15.29 13.87 19.68
C ARG A 239 14.27 14.49 18.71
N LEU A 240 14.40 14.21 17.40
CA LEU A 240 13.43 14.65 16.41
C LEU A 240 12.07 13.96 16.64
N ALA A 241 12.07 12.66 16.91
CA ALA A 241 10.86 11.90 17.25
C ALA A 241 10.16 12.45 18.51
N ASP A 242 10.92 12.76 19.56
CA ASP A 242 10.36 13.38 20.78
C ASP A 242 9.73 14.75 20.50
N ARG A 243 10.34 15.55 19.62
CA ARG A 243 9.75 16.84 19.19
C ARG A 243 8.42 16.62 18.47
N ILE A 244 8.36 15.66 17.55
CA ILE A 244 7.13 15.32 16.80
C ILE A 244 6.04 14.84 17.76
N ARG A 245 6.33 13.88 18.64
CA ARG A 245 5.37 13.36 19.64
C ARG A 245 4.80 14.49 20.49
N SER A 246 5.63 15.46 20.92
CA SER A 246 5.20 16.58 21.75
C SER A 246 4.16 17.50 21.10
N GLN A 247 4.01 17.46 19.76
CA GLN A 247 3.09 18.30 19.02
C GLN A 247 1.68 17.72 18.88
N GLY A 248 1.47 16.46 19.25
CA GLY A 248 0.17 15.81 19.20
C GLY A 248 -0.32 15.49 17.77
N ILE A 249 0.59 15.42 16.78
CA ILE A 249 0.28 15.12 15.39
C ILE A 249 -0.39 13.75 15.28
N GLU A 250 0.14 12.74 15.97
CA GLU A 250 -0.44 11.38 16.01
C GLU A 250 -1.88 11.39 16.52
N SER A 251 -2.18 12.20 17.53
CA SER A 251 -3.54 12.36 18.07
C SER A 251 -4.51 12.99 17.06
N GLU A 252 -4.01 13.82 16.13
CA GLU A 252 -4.83 14.36 15.05
C GLU A 252 -5.18 13.28 14.03
N PHE A 253 -4.20 12.47 13.62
CA PHE A 253 -4.42 11.33 12.72
C PHE A 253 -5.34 10.27 13.34
N THR A 254 -5.18 9.98 14.64
CA THR A 254 -6.08 9.07 15.36
C THR A 254 -7.52 9.57 15.33
N ARG A 255 -7.75 10.86 15.59
CA ARG A 255 -9.10 11.47 15.52
C ARG A 255 -9.66 11.47 14.08
N GLU A 256 -8.82 11.66 13.08
CA GLU A 256 -9.23 11.55 11.69
C GLU A 256 -9.64 10.13 11.34
N TRP A 257 -8.86 9.13 11.74
CA TRP A 257 -9.20 7.72 11.60
C TRP A 257 -10.57 7.41 12.20
N GLU A 258 -10.83 7.82 13.44
CA GLU A 258 -12.11 7.62 14.11
C GLU A 258 -13.28 8.35 13.41
N LEU A 259 -13.03 9.51 12.83
CA LEU A 259 -14.05 10.24 12.08
C LEU A 259 -14.41 9.51 10.78
N ARG A 260 -13.40 8.98 10.07
CA ARG A 260 -13.59 8.17 8.86
C ARG A 260 -14.33 6.88 9.17
N ASP A 261 -13.97 6.17 10.25
CA ASP A 261 -14.69 4.97 10.70
C ASP A 261 -16.18 5.27 10.91
N ARG A 262 -16.49 6.29 11.68
CA ARG A 262 -17.90 6.70 11.91
C ARG A 262 -18.63 7.10 10.61
N THR A 263 -17.92 7.62 9.64
CA THR A 263 -18.48 8.07 8.37
C THR A 263 -18.74 6.89 7.45
N VAL A 264 -17.75 6.01 7.30
CA VAL A 264 -17.86 4.84 6.43
C VAL A 264 -18.93 3.87 6.93
N ARG A 265 -19.05 3.65 8.25
CA ARG A 265 -20.10 2.80 8.85
C ARG A 265 -21.51 3.26 8.52
N LYS A 266 -21.75 4.56 8.34
CA LYS A 266 -23.08 5.05 7.90
C LYS A 266 -23.39 4.69 6.45
N ARG A 267 -22.34 4.51 5.63
CA ARG A 267 -22.44 4.23 4.21
C ARG A 267 -22.46 2.75 3.87
N THR A 268 -22.13 1.86 4.82
CA THR A 268 -22.18 0.40 4.60
C THR A 268 -23.56 -0.08 4.11
N ARG A 269 -24.62 0.64 4.49
CA ARG A 269 -26.01 0.36 4.10
C ARG A 269 -26.32 0.70 2.64
N GLU A 270 -25.42 1.35 1.91
CA GLU A 270 -25.57 1.63 0.48
C GLU A 270 -25.32 0.38 -0.37
N LEU A 271 -24.80 -0.71 0.22
CA LEU A 271 -24.49 -1.97 -0.44
C LEU A 271 -25.42 -3.07 0.07
N GLU A 272 -26.03 -3.82 -0.87
CA GLU A 272 -26.89 -4.97 -0.59
C GLU A 272 -26.20 -6.29 -0.99
N SER A 273 -25.35 -6.26 -2.03
CA SER A 273 -24.66 -7.45 -2.55
C SER A 273 -23.39 -7.81 -1.77
N VAL A 274 -22.92 -6.92 -0.88
CA VAL A 274 -21.72 -7.09 -0.05
C VAL A 274 -22.02 -6.63 1.38
N ASP A 275 -21.62 -7.42 2.35
CA ASP A 275 -21.58 -6.98 3.75
C ASP A 275 -20.36 -6.06 3.96
N ALA A 276 -20.56 -4.77 3.77
CA ALA A 276 -19.53 -3.77 3.91
C ALA A 276 -19.14 -3.52 5.37
N GLU A 277 -20.01 -3.81 6.34
CA GLU A 277 -19.70 -3.64 7.77
C GLU A 277 -18.57 -4.60 8.17
N ARG A 278 -18.60 -5.84 7.68
CA ARG A 278 -17.52 -6.80 7.89
C ARG A 278 -16.16 -6.31 7.37
N ILE A 279 -16.14 -5.59 6.24
CA ILE A 279 -14.89 -5.07 5.68
C ILE A 279 -14.33 -3.94 6.57
N VAL A 280 -15.23 -3.06 7.07
CA VAL A 280 -14.85 -1.99 8.01
C VAL A 280 -14.28 -2.57 9.29
N ASP A 281 -14.94 -3.58 9.87
CA ASP A 281 -14.46 -4.31 11.07
C ASP A 281 -13.10 -5.00 10.80
N GLY A 282 -12.88 -5.45 9.57
CA GLY A 282 -11.61 -6.01 9.13
C GLY A 282 -10.47 -4.98 9.19
N ILE A 283 -10.70 -3.76 8.70
CA ILE A 283 -9.70 -2.68 8.76
C ILE A 283 -9.45 -2.24 10.21
N GLU A 284 -10.47 -2.19 11.07
CA GLU A 284 -10.28 -1.95 12.50
C GLU A 284 -9.40 -3.05 13.13
N THR A 285 -9.63 -4.31 12.76
CA THR A 285 -8.79 -5.44 13.20
C THR A 285 -7.34 -5.27 12.75
N VAL A 286 -7.11 -4.88 11.49
CA VAL A 286 -5.76 -4.60 10.96
C VAL A 286 -5.10 -3.48 11.77
N MET A 287 -5.80 -2.38 12.03
CA MET A 287 -5.29 -1.27 12.85
C MET A 287 -4.87 -1.73 14.24
N ASN A 288 -5.70 -2.51 14.92
CA ASN A 288 -5.39 -3.06 16.24
C ASN A 288 -4.16 -3.97 16.22
N HIS A 289 -3.99 -4.76 15.15
CA HIS A 289 -2.79 -5.58 14.96
C HIS A 289 -1.53 -4.73 14.69
N HIS A 290 -1.64 -3.67 13.92
CA HIS A 290 -0.54 -2.72 13.71
C HIS A 290 -0.09 -2.12 15.05
N LEU A 291 -1.00 -1.58 15.84
CA LEU A 291 -0.71 -1.01 17.15
C LEU A 291 -0.11 -2.05 18.13
N ALA A 292 -0.59 -3.30 18.08
CA ALA A 292 -0.06 -4.36 18.94
C ALA A 292 1.34 -4.86 18.53
N SER A 293 1.76 -4.60 17.28
CA SER A 293 3.08 -5.01 16.73
C SER A 293 4.07 -3.84 16.64
N GLU A 294 3.74 -2.68 17.23
CA GLU A 294 4.62 -1.52 17.29
C GLU A 294 5.99 -1.90 17.88
N GLY A 295 7.06 -1.56 17.15
CA GLY A 295 8.44 -1.93 17.52
C GLY A 295 8.85 -3.38 17.22
N GLN A 296 8.03 -4.19 16.56
CA GLN A 296 8.35 -5.57 16.15
C GLN A 296 8.43 -5.77 14.62
N LYS A 297 8.27 -4.70 13.86
CA LYS A 297 8.31 -4.70 12.38
C LYS A 297 9.56 -4.04 11.86
#